data_151cebb81238c9aaddad9dbc3171306f
#
_entry.id   151cebb81238c9aaddad9dbc3171306f
#
_cell.length_a   1.000
_cell.length_b   1.000
_cell.length_c   1.000
_cell.angle_alpha   90.00
_cell.angle_beta   90.00
_cell.angle_gamma   90.00
#
_symmetry.space_group_name_H-M   'P 1'
#
loop_
_entity.id
_entity.type
_entity.pdbx_description
1 polymer ?
#
loop_
_entity_poly.entity_id
_entity_poly.type
_entity_poly.pdbx_seq_one_letter_code
_entity_poly.pdbx_strand_id
1 'polypeptide(L)'
;MDIRLEHANICVHDIDRMIKFLRTAFPEFKIRYDGIGADGVRWVHVGTETTYIALEQVSIQPENKWIPYSGKPGVNHLAYEVENVDIVRENLNSAGYKDTTIPNNHPYRKRIYFNDPEGNDWEFVQYYSDKNNERNDYT
;
A
#
# COMPACT_ATOMS: atom_id res chain seq x y z
N MET A 1 4.22 9.37 24.48
CA MET A 1 4.47 9.87 23.10
C MET A 1 3.76 8.91 22.16
N ASP A 2 2.82 9.40 21.36
CA ASP A 2 2.18 8.61 20.31
C ASP A 2 3.05 8.69 19.05
N ILE A 3 3.44 7.53 18.55
CA ILE A 3 4.26 7.41 17.35
C ILE A 3 3.49 6.59 16.32
N ARG A 4 3.42 7.10 15.08
CA ARG A 4 2.82 6.40 13.95
C ARG A 4 3.58 6.72 12.67
N LEU A 5 3.50 5.82 11.71
CA LEU A 5 3.96 6.12 10.37
C LEU A 5 2.98 7.12 9.73
N GLU A 6 3.47 8.33 9.41
CA GLU A 6 2.64 9.38 8.77
C GLU A 6 2.51 9.12 7.28
N HIS A 7 3.63 8.88 6.58
CA HIS A 7 3.64 8.59 5.14
C HIS A 7 4.82 7.71 4.73
N ALA A 8 4.69 7.15 3.54
CA ALA A 8 5.80 6.61 2.75
C ALA A 8 5.88 7.38 1.44
N ASN A 9 7.10 7.64 0.95
CA ASN A 9 7.33 8.20 -0.38
C ASN A 9 7.72 7.07 -1.33
N ILE A 10 7.03 6.96 -2.46
CA ILE A 10 7.23 5.91 -3.46
C ILE A 10 7.44 6.56 -4.83
N CYS A 11 8.58 6.25 -5.45
CA CYS A 11 8.83 6.62 -6.84
C CYS A 11 8.08 5.69 -7.78
N VAL A 12 7.37 6.26 -8.75
CA VAL A 12 6.52 5.54 -9.68
C VAL A 12 6.65 6.10 -11.10
N HIS A 13 6.39 5.26 -12.12
CA HIS A 13 6.35 5.73 -13.51
C HIS A 13 5.03 6.42 -13.85
N ASP A 14 3.93 5.96 -13.26
CA ASP A 14 2.58 6.46 -13.56
C ASP A 14 1.80 6.74 -12.27
N ILE A 15 1.81 7.99 -11.88
CA ILE A 15 1.11 8.47 -10.67
C ILE A 15 -0.40 8.22 -10.77
N ASP A 16 -1.02 8.43 -11.93
CA ASP A 16 -2.48 8.33 -12.07
C ASP A 16 -2.96 6.88 -11.91
N ARG A 17 -2.18 5.91 -12.41
CA ARG A 17 -2.46 4.49 -12.17
C ARG A 17 -2.30 4.12 -10.70
N MET A 18 -1.31 4.67 -10.01
CA MET A 18 -1.12 4.44 -8.58
C MET A 18 -2.25 5.05 -7.74
N ILE A 19 -2.67 6.27 -8.04
CA ILE A 19 -3.83 6.90 -7.40
C ILE A 19 -5.08 6.03 -7.59
N LYS A 20 -5.30 5.52 -8.81
CA LYS A 20 -6.44 4.64 -9.09
C LYS A 20 -6.37 3.36 -8.25
N PHE A 21 -5.21 2.72 -8.12
CA PHE A 21 -5.04 1.54 -7.26
C PHE A 21 -5.39 1.84 -5.81
N LEU A 22 -4.77 2.89 -5.23
CA LEU A 22 -4.99 3.26 -3.83
C LEU A 22 -6.44 3.64 -3.54
N ARG A 23 -7.11 4.37 -4.45
CA ARG A 23 -8.51 4.74 -4.30
C ARG A 23 -9.49 3.61 -4.62
N THR A 24 -9.05 2.57 -5.30
CA THR A 24 -9.83 1.32 -5.45
C THR A 24 -9.81 0.53 -4.14
N ALA A 25 -8.64 0.42 -3.51
CA ALA A 25 -8.53 -0.20 -2.19
C ALA A 25 -9.27 0.60 -1.11
N PHE A 26 -9.15 1.93 -1.16
CA PHE A 26 -9.67 2.88 -0.17
C PHE A 26 -10.44 4.01 -0.86
N PRO A 27 -11.75 3.85 -1.11
CA PRO A 27 -12.56 4.89 -1.78
C PRO A 27 -12.57 6.25 -1.05
N GLU A 28 -12.32 6.27 0.25
CA GLU A 28 -12.22 7.47 1.08
C GLU A 28 -10.91 8.25 0.91
N PHE A 29 -9.88 7.68 0.28
CA PHE A 29 -8.61 8.38 0.05
C PHE A 29 -8.83 9.58 -0.87
N LYS A 30 -8.26 10.72 -0.45
CA LYS A 30 -8.33 11.99 -1.18
C LYS A 30 -6.94 12.40 -1.67
N ILE A 31 -6.91 13.16 -2.74
CA ILE A 31 -5.71 13.89 -3.13
C ILE A 31 -5.54 15.03 -2.15
N ARG A 32 -4.46 15.01 -1.39
CA ARG A 32 -4.10 16.07 -0.44
C ARG A 32 -3.31 17.17 -1.11
N TYR A 33 -2.49 16.81 -2.09
CA TYR A 33 -1.67 17.70 -2.90
C TYR A 33 -1.39 17.04 -4.26
N ASP A 34 -1.34 17.83 -5.30
CA ASP A 34 -0.88 17.45 -6.65
C ASP A 34 -0.17 18.66 -7.26
N GLY A 35 1.10 18.51 -7.62
CA GLY A 35 1.90 19.63 -8.16
C GLY A 35 3.21 19.19 -8.78
N ILE A 36 3.88 20.19 -9.34
CA ILE A 36 5.20 20.05 -9.96
C ILE A 36 6.22 20.72 -9.03
N GLY A 37 7.26 20.00 -8.66
CA GLY A 37 8.38 20.54 -7.88
C GLY A 37 9.28 21.49 -8.68
N ALA A 38 10.21 22.14 -8.01
CA ALA A 38 11.18 23.03 -8.64
C ALA A 38 12.11 22.31 -9.64
N ASP A 39 12.27 21.01 -9.49
CA ASP A 39 13.00 20.10 -10.37
C ASP A 39 12.20 19.66 -11.62
N GLY A 40 10.94 20.10 -11.75
CA GLY A 40 10.03 19.72 -12.84
C GLY A 40 9.37 18.36 -12.65
N VAL A 41 9.56 17.70 -11.51
CA VAL A 41 8.96 16.39 -11.22
C VAL A 41 7.58 16.56 -10.62
N ARG A 42 6.59 15.80 -11.13
CA ARG A 42 5.25 15.74 -10.52
C ARG A 42 5.30 14.88 -9.25
N TRP A 43 4.65 15.38 -8.22
CA TRP A 43 4.46 14.63 -6.98
C TRP A 43 3.05 14.86 -6.42
N VAL A 44 2.54 13.82 -5.79
CA VAL A 44 1.15 13.77 -5.30
C VAL A 44 1.12 13.15 -3.91
N HIS A 45 0.31 13.70 -3.03
CA HIS A 45 -0.05 13.08 -1.76
C HIS A 45 -1.48 12.55 -1.82
N VAL A 46 -1.67 11.26 -1.56
CA VAL A 46 -2.97 10.59 -1.57
C VAL A 46 -3.19 9.78 -0.30
N GLY A 47 -4.31 10.01 0.39
CA GLY A 47 -4.61 9.34 1.66
C GLY A 47 -5.73 9.98 2.44
N THR A 48 -5.68 9.83 3.77
CA THR A 48 -6.56 10.46 4.74
C THR A 48 -5.98 11.77 5.26
N GLU A 49 -6.66 12.40 6.22
CA GLU A 49 -6.14 13.61 6.90
C GLU A 49 -4.86 13.31 7.71
N THR A 50 -4.62 12.08 8.08
CA THR A 50 -3.60 11.73 9.07
C THR A 50 -2.54 10.75 8.57
N THR A 51 -2.76 10.06 7.46
CA THR A 51 -1.80 9.14 6.83
C THR A 51 -1.96 9.18 5.31
N TYR A 52 -0.87 9.08 4.58
CA TYR A 52 -0.89 9.17 3.13
C TYR A 52 0.30 8.47 2.48
N ILE A 53 0.19 8.27 1.18
CA ILE A 53 1.30 7.90 0.31
C ILE A 53 1.69 9.14 -0.50
N ALA A 54 2.98 9.49 -0.45
CA ALA A 54 3.58 10.44 -1.37
C ALA A 54 4.05 9.67 -2.61
N LEU A 55 3.64 10.11 -3.77
CA LEU A 55 4.03 9.55 -5.07
C LEU A 55 4.88 10.56 -5.81
N GLU A 56 6.03 10.12 -6.31
CA GLU A 56 6.95 10.94 -7.09
C GLU A 56 7.18 10.30 -8.45
N GLN A 57 6.94 11.05 -9.53
CA GLN A 57 7.08 10.50 -10.88
C GLN A 57 8.53 10.45 -11.32
N VAL A 58 8.97 9.29 -11.81
CA VAL A 58 10.33 9.08 -12.28
C VAL A 58 10.37 8.41 -13.64
N SER A 59 11.46 8.65 -14.40
CA SER A 59 11.71 8.06 -15.71
C SER A 59 12.90 7.09 -15.65
N ILE A 60 12.82 6.09 -14.75
CA ILE A 60 13.88 5.08 -14.60
C ILE A 60 13.60 3.91 -15.52
N GLN A 61 14.66 3.33 -16.11
CA GLN A 61 14.54 2.15 -16.95
C GLN A 61 14.08 0.93 -16.14
N PRO A 62 13.23 0.06 -16.71
CA PRO A 62 12.65 -1.08 -15.99
C PRO A 62 13.65 -2.00 -15.31
N GLU A 63 14.84 -2.20 -15.89
CA GLU A 63 15.90 -3.05 -15.34
C GLU A 63 16.49 -2.53 -14.03
N ASN A 64 16.31 -1.27 -13.72
CA ASN A 64 16.77 -0.65 -12.47
C ASN A 64 15.71 -0.63 -11.38
N LYS A 65 14.52 -1.17 -11.67
CA LYS A 65 13.43 -1.17 -10.73
C LYS A 65 13.72 -2.09 -9.54
N TRP A 66 13.37 -1.62 -8.34
CA TRP A 66 13.33 -2.45 -7.14
C TRP A 66 12.29 -3.59 -7.30
N ILE A 67 12.69 -4.79 -6.93
CA ILE A 67 11.82 -5.98 -6.94
C ILE A 67 11.65 -6.45 -5.49
N PRO A 68 10.42 -6.42 -4.95
CA PRO A 68 10.13 -6.97 -3.63
C PRO A 68 10.55 -8.44 -3.52
N TYR A 69 11.00 -8.84 -2.34
CA TYR A 69 11.43 -10.23 -2.04
C TYR A 69 12.57 -10.77 -2.91
N SER A 70 13.34 -9.91 -3.53
CA SER A 70 14.49 -10.29 -4.39
C SER A 70 15.72 -10.78 -3.62
N GLY A 71 15.67 -10.78 -2.28
CA GLY A 71 16.81 -11.08 -1.43
C GLY A 71 17.78 -9.90 -1.22
N LYS A 72 17.52 -8.75 -1.84
CA LYS A 72 18.27 -7.51 -1.62
C LYS A 72 17.65 -6.72 -0.46
N PRO A 73 18.45 -5.99 0.33
CA PRO A 73 17.91 -5.09 1.36
C PRO A 73 17.01 -4.01 0.77
N GLY A 74 15.78 -3.87 1.29
CA GLY A 74 14.80 -2.88 0.85
C GLY A 74 13.40 -3.19 1.36
N VAL A 75 12.41 -2.42 0.93
CA VAL A 75 11.00 -2.60 1.34
C VAL A 75 10.38 -3.73 0.53
N ASN A 76 9.91 -4.78 1.18
CA ASN A 76 9.16 -5.86 0.53
C ASN A 76 7.69 -5.50 0.33
N HIS A 77 7.04 -4.96 1.37
CA HIS A 77 5.66 -4.50 1.31
C HIS A 77 5.40 -3.36 2.30
N LEU A 78 4.31 -2.67 2.09
CA LEU A 78 3.68 -1.77 3.05
C LEU A 78 2.35 -2.37 3.49
N ALA A 79 1.99 -2.22 4.76
CA ALA A 79 0.76 -2.77 5.32
C ALA A 79 -0.17 -1.67 5.81
N TYR A 80 -1.47 -1.81 5.48
CA TYR A 80 -2.55 -1.05 6.08
C TYR A 80 -3.39 -1.96 6.98
N GLU A 81 -3.60 -1.55 8.22
CA GLU A 81 -4.67 -2.11 9.04
C GLU A 81 -6.00 -1.58 8.55
N VAL A 82 -6.96 -2.48 8.35
CA VAL A 82 -8.30 -2.16 7.83
C VAL A 82 -9.37 -2.86 8.68
N GLU A 83 -10.57 -2.28 8.72
CA GLU A 83 -11.69 -2.87 9.43
C GLU A 83 -12.24 -4.13 8.76
N ASN A 84 -12.15 -4.21 7.42
CA ASN A 84 -12.67 -5.34 6.65
C ASN A 84 -11.83 -5.59 5.39
N VAL A 85 -11.00 -6.62 5.44
CA VAL A 85 -10.16 -7.03 4.29
C VAL A 85 -10.95 -7.61 3.12
N ASP A 86 -12.15 -8.14 3.36
CA ASP A 86 -12.95 -8.74 2.28
C ASP A 86 -13.51 -7.67 1.35
N ILE A 87 -13.88 -6.50 1.89
CA ILE A 87 -14.29 -5.35 1.07
C ILE A 87 -13.12 -4.87 0.21
N VAL A 88 -11.93 -4.74 0.79
CA VAL A 88 -10.72 -4.33 0.03
C VAL A 88 -10.42 -5.34 -1.07
N ARG A 89 -10.49 -6.64 -0.75
CA ARG A 89 -10.28 -7.72 -1.73
C ARG A 89 -11.28 -7.66 -2.88
N GLU A 90 -12.57 -7.48 -2.58
CA GLU A 90 -13.61 -7.37 -3.59
C GLU A 90 -13.39 -6.19 -4.52
N ASN A 91 -13.08 -5.01 -3.95
CA ASN A 91 -12.81 -3.81 -4.72
C ASN A 91 -11.63 -4.00 -5.69
N LEU A 92 -10.52 -4.53 -5.20
CA LEU A 92 -9.31 -4.73 -5.99
C LEU A 92 -9.48 -5.82 -7.05
N ASN A 93 -10.08 -6.96 -6.70
CA ASN A 93 -10.38 -8.03 -7.65
C ASN A 93 -11.33 -7.58 -8.77
N SER A 94 -12.39 -6.85 -8.42
CA SER A 94 -13.36 -6.33 -9.40
C SER A 94 -12.72 -5.33 -10.37
N ALA A 95 -11.68 -4.63 -9.95
CA ALA A 95 -10.89 -3.73 -10.79
C ALA A 95 -9.76 -4.43 -11.56
N GLY A 96 -9.57 -5.75 -11.36
CA GLY A 96 -8.60 -6.58 -12.09
C GLY A 96 -7.17 -6.50 -11.55
N TYR A 97 -6.97 -6.05 -10.31
CA TYR A 97 -5.66 -6.10 -9.67
C TYR A 97 -5.30 -7.52 -9.23
N LYS A 98 -4.00 -7.80 -9.19
CA LYS A 98 -3.50 -9.14 -8.92
C LYS A 98 -3.48 -9.42 -7.41
N ASP A 99 -4.32 -10.36 -6.96
CA ASP A 99 -4.26 -10.96 -5.63
C ASP A 99 -3.03 -11.87 -5.54
N THR A 100 -2.12 -11.57 -4.64
CA THR A 100 -0.88 -12.33 -4.38
C THR A 100 -0.93 -13.05 -3.04
N THR A 101 -2.10 -13.09 -2.40
CA THR A 101 -2.29 -13.68 -1.08
C THR A 101 -1.91 -15.16 -1.08
N ILE A 102 -0.94 -15.51 -0.24
CA ILE A 102 -0.70 -16.91 0.15
C ILE A 102 -1.70 -17.25 1.25
N PRO A 103 -2.51 -18.30 1.12
CA PRO A 103 -3.47 -18.69 2.13
C PRO A 103 -2.81 -18.80 3.50
N ASN A 104 -3.39 -18.12 4.48
CA ASN A 104 -2.92 -18.13 5.86
C ASN A 104 -4.14 -18.13 6.79
N ASN A 105 -4.12 -18.99 7.80
CA ASN A 105 -5.15 -19.05 8.82
C ASN A 105 -4.52 -18.62 10.15
N HIS A 106 -5.11 -17.60 10.76
CA HIS A 106 -4.70 -17.13 12.06
C HIS A 106 -5.94 -16.78 12.90
N PRO A 107 -6.01 -17.17 14.19
CA PRO A 107 -7.23 -16.95 14.98
C PRO A 107 -7.54 -15.46 15.24
N TYR A 108 -6.52 -14.60 15.20
CA TYR A 108 -6.66 -13.20 15.61
C TYR A 108 -6.52 -12.18 14.48
N ARG A 109 -6.23 -12.61 13.23
CA ARG A 109 -6.11 -11.70 12.08
C ARG A 109 -6.32 -12.40 10.75
N LYS A 110 -6.71 -11.61 9.77
CA LYS A 110 -6.75 -11.98 8.35
C LYS A 110 -5.89 -11.02 7.55
N ARG A 111 -5.10 -11.56 6.63
CA ARG A 111 -4.19 -10.78 5.77
C ARG A 111 -4.43 -11.11 4.32
N ILE A 112 -4.38 -10.08 3.48
CA ILE A 112 -4.41 -10.21 2.03
C ILE A 112 -3.29 -9.39 1.43
N TYR A 113 -2.85 -9.76 0.23
CA TYR A 113 -1.75 -9.12 -0.48
C TYR A 113 -2.14 -8.86 -1.92
N PHE A 114 -1.79 -7.67 -2.42
CA PHE A 114 -2.02 -7.28 -3.80
C PHE A 114 -0.82 -6.56 -4.39
N ASN A 115 -0.53 -6.80 -5.66
CA ASN A 115 0.41 -5.98 -6.38
C ASN A 115 -0.28 -4.73 -6.94
N ASP A 116 0.40 -3.59 -6.82
CA ASP A 116 0.03 -2.37 -7.51
C ASP A 116 0.46 -2.38 -8.98
N PRO A 117 0.09 -1.37 -9.79
CA PRO A 117 0.50 -1.30 -11.20
C PRO A 117 2.01 -1.19 -11.44
N GLU A 118 2.76 -0.79 -10.43
CA GLU A 118 4.23 -0.68 -10.47
C GLU A 118 4.92 -1.97 -9.99
N GLY A 119 4.16 -2.97 -9.51
CA GLY A 119 4.66 -4.25 -9.00
C GLY A 119 5.16 -4.20 -7.56
N ASN A 120 4.82 -3.15 -6.80
CA ASN A 120 5.03 -3.16 -5.36
C ASN A 120 3.98 -4.03 -4.70
N ASP A 121 4.34 -4.65 -3.58
CA ASP A 121 3.42 -5.50 -2.83
C ASP A 121 2.79 -4.73 -1.67
N TRP A 122 1.50 -4.91 -1.47
CA TRP A 122 0.70 -4.27 -0.43
C TRP A 122 0.01 -5.32 0.41
N GLU A 123 0.17 -5.22 1.73
CA GLU A 123 -0.58 -6.02 2.70
C GLU A 123 -1.77 -5.20 3.23
N PHE A 124 -2.90 -5.86 3.39
CA PHE A 124 -4.05 -5.33 4.13
C PHE A 124 -4.35 -6.33 5.23
N VAL A 125 -4.39 -5.84 6.47
CA VAL A 125 -4.58 -6.69 7.65
C VAL A 125 -5.80 -6.24 8.44
N GLN A 126 -6.66 -7.20 8.77
CA GLN A 126 -7.76 -7.04 9.70
C GLN A 126 -7.46 -7.84 10.95
N TYR A 127 -7.51 -7.19 12.10
CA TYR A 127 -7.42 -7.87 13.38
C TYR A 127 -8.82 -8.17 13.94
N TYR A 128 -8.95 -9.33 14.58
CA TYR A 128 -10.18 -9.78 15.25
C TYR A 128 -10.13 -9.54 16.75
N SER A 129 -9.04 -8.98 17.27
CA SER A 129 -8.81 -8.73 18.68
C SER A 129 -8.08 -7.41 18.89
N ASP A 130 -8.41 -6.73 19.98
CA ASP A 130 -7.72 -5.52 20.46
C ASP A 130 -6.63 -5.83 21.49
N LYS A 131 -6.46 -7.10 21.89
CA LYS A 131 -5.46 -7.49 22.89
C LYS A 131 -4.08 -7.59 22.25
N ASN A 132 -3.11 -6.88 22.81
CA ASN A 132 -1.75 -6.83 22.28
C ASN A 132 -1.08 -8.20 22.15
N ASN A 133 -1.28 -9.12 23.09
CA ASN A 133 -0.71 -10.47 23.04
C ASN A 133 -1.32 -11.34 21.93
N GLU A 134 -2.59 -11.12 21.56
CA GLU A 134 -3.27 -11.80 20.46
C GLU A 134 -2.88 -11.18 19.12
N ARG A 135 -2.82 -9.84 19.04
CA ARG A 135 -2.36 -9.14 17.83
C ARG A 135 -0.90 -9.45 17.50
N ASN A 136 -0.07 -9.66 18.51
CA ASN A 136 1.36 -9.99 18.40
C ASN A 136 1.65 -11.49 18.51
N ASP A 137 0.66 -12.35 18.34
CA ASP A 137 0.87 -13.79 18.22
C ASP A 137 1.37 -14.11 16.80
N TYR A 138 2.55 -14.70 16.71
CA TYR A 138 3.20 -15.10 15.44
C TYR A 138 3.48 -16.61 15.38
N THR A 139 2.87 -17.40 16.24
CA THR A 139 3.05 -18.87 16.31
C THR A 139 1.89 -19.67 15.67
#